data_89203218e4a0cca2d5687d5416078e07
#
_entry.id   89203218e4a0cca2d5687d5416078e07
#
_cell.length_a   1.000
_cell.length_b   1.000
_cell.length_c   1.000
_cell.angle_alpha   90.00
_cell.angle_beta   90.00
_cell.angle_gamma   90.00
#
_symmetry.space_group_name_H-M   'P 1'
#
loop_
_entity.id
_entity.type
_entity.pdbx_description
1 polymer ?
#
loop_
_entity_poly.entity_id
_entity_poly.type
_entity_poly.pdbx_seq_one_letter_code
_entity_poly.pdbx_strand_id
1 'polypeptide(L)'
;MTYREQLNKVNELGISICDLEVANELDAVLDFDYTEDEFESLCAFGVRIYLKAEKMTTDAIAYCINDLVNEEGKTVEEILKMDKWDFINKASNWL
;
A
#
# COMPACT_ATOMS: atom_id res chain seq x y z
N MET A 1 -9.32 -11.86 3.94
CA MET A 1 -8.83 -11.82 5.36
C MET A 1 -9.55 -10.72 6.10
N THR A 2 -10.12 -11.05 7.28
CA THR A 2 -10.80 -10.04 8.09
C THR A 2 -9.79 -9.15 8.82
N TYR A 3 -10.23 -7.99 9.29
CA TYR A 3 -9.41 -7.09 10.10
C TYR A 3 -8.82 -7.80 11.32
N ARG A 4 -9.64 -8.63 12.00
CA ARG A 4 -9.21 -9.37 13.17
C ARG A 4 -8.12 -10.39 12.85
N GLU A 5 -8.24 -11.06 11.72
CA GLU A 5 -7.22 -12.01 11.26
C GLU A 5 -5.91 -11.30 10.93
N GLN A 6 -5.99 -10.13 10.29
CA GLN A 6 -4.84 -9.28 10.02
C GLN A 6 -4.17 -8.83 11.31
N LEU A 7 -4.94 -8.40 12.30
CA LEU A 7 -4.44 -7.96 13.60
C LEU A 7 -3.71 -9.10 14.32
N ASN A 8 -4.29 -10.29 14.31
CA ASN A 8 -3.66 -11.48 14.91
C ASN A 8 -2.35 -11.81 14.21
N LYS A 9 -2.33 -11.79 12.89
CA LYS A 9 -1.13 -12.05 12.09
C LYS A 9 -0.04 -11.02 12.40
N VAL A 10 -0.40 -9.75 12.51
CA VAL A 10 0.51 -8.66 12.88
C VAL A 10 1.13 -8.92 14.26
N ASN A 11 0.31 -9.28 15.23
CA ASN A 11 0.79 -9.57 16.58
C ASN A 11 1.74 -10.77 16.62
N GLU A 12 1.44 -11.81 15.86
CA GLU A 12 2.27 -13.02 15.77
C GLU A 12 3.62 -12.74 15.12
N LEU A 13 3.65 -11.88 14.10
CA LEU A 13 4.85 -11.57 13.33
C LEU A 13 5.66 -10.41 13.91
N GLY A 14 5.16 -9.75 14.94
CA GLY A 14 5.82 -8.59 15.53
C GLY A 14 5.85 -7.38 14.60
N ILE A 15 4.87 -7.25 13.73
CA ILE A 15 4.76 -6.14 12.77
C ILE A 15 4.28 -4.88 13.48
N SER A 16 4.72 -3.71 13.02
CA SER A 16 4.37 -2.44 13.64
C SER A 16 2.92 -2.03 13.36
N ILE A 17 2.40 -1.09 14.15
CA ILE A 17 1.06 -0.55 13.93
C ILE A 17 0.94 0.17 12.58
N CYS A 18 2.04 0.73 12.06
CA CYS A 18 2.07 1.35 10.73
C CYS A 18 1.81 0.32 9.63
N ASP A 19 2.35 -0.89 9.76
CA ASP A 19 2.10 -1.98 8.83
C ASP A 19 0.61 -2.33 8.80
N LEU A 20 -0.02 -2.36 9.97
CA LEU A 20 -1.45 -2.65 10.09
C LEU A 20 -2.30 -1.55 9.46
N GLU A 21 -1.98 -0.29 9.70
CA GLU A 21 -2.71 0.85 9.12
C GLU A 21 -2.63 0.84 7.60
N VAL A 22 -1.45 0.62 7.04
CA VAL A 22 -1.28 0.53 5.59
C VAL A 22 -2.07 -0.65 5.02
N ALA A 23 -1.98 -1.82 5.64
CA ALA A 23 -2.69 -3.01 5.18
C ALA A 23 -4.21 -2.80 5.20
N ASN A 24 -4.75 -2.19 6.25
CA ASN A 24 -6.18 -1.92 6.35
C ASN A 24 -6.64 -0.94 5.28
N GLU A 25 -5.88 0.11 5.03
CA GLU A 25 -6.24 1.09 4.03
C GLU A 25 -6.19 0.49 2.63
N LEU A 26 -5.17 -0.29 2.32
CA LEU A 26 -5.08 -0.98 1.02
C LEU A 26 -6.26 -1.95 0.84
N ASP A 27 -6.59 -2.73 1.86
CA ASP A 27 -7.71 -3.66 1.79
C ASP A 27 -9.04 -2.94 1.56
N ALA A 28 -9.22 -1.77 2.15
CA ALA A 28 -10.45 -0.98 2.02
C ALA A 28 -10.55 -0.23 0.69
N VAL A 29 -9.43 0.22 0.12
CA VAL A 29 -9.42 1.18 -1.00
C VAL A 29 -9.08 0.53 -2.34
N LEU A 30 -8.20 -0.49 -2.37
CA LEU A 30 -7.79 -1.08 -3.65
C LEU A 30 -8.96 -1.67 -4.41
N ASP A 31 -9.11 -1.26 -5.66
CA ASP A 31 -10.24 -1.57 -6.54
C ASP A 31 -9.76 -2.27 -7.82
N PHE A 32 -9.04 -3.35 -7.66
CA PHE A 32 -8.61 -4.23 -8.75
C PHE A 32 -8.30 -5.61 -8.20
N ASP A 33 -8.22 -6.60 -9.08
CA ASP A 33 -7.91 -7.98 -8.69
C ASP A 33 -6.43 -8.11 -8.37
N TYR A 34 -6.11 -8.72 -7.25
CA TYR A 34 -4.74 -9.01 -6.84
C TYR A 34 -4.68 -10.33 -6.09
N THR A 35 -3.52 -10.99 -6.13
CA THR A 35 -3.26 -12.19 -5.35
C THR A 35 -2.88 -11.81 -3.92
N GLU A 36 -2.90 -12.80 -3.02
CA GLU A 36 -2.45 -12.60 -1.64
C GLU A 36 -0.98 -12.15 -1.59
N ASP A 37 -0.12 -12.76 -2.40
CA ASP A 37 1.28 -12.39 -2.50
C ASP A 37 1.47 -10.95 -2.99
N GLU A 38 0.69 -10.55 -3.98
CA GLU A 38 0.70 -9.17 -4.48
C GLU A 38 0.27 -8.18 -3.40
N PHE A 39 -0.77 -8.53 -2.64
CA PHE A 39 -1.25 -7.70 -1.54
C PHE A 39 -0.17 -7.53 -0.47
N GLU A 40 0.47 -8.60 -0.05
CA GLU A 40 1.55 -8.54 0.94
C GLU A 40 2.72 -7.66 0.45
N SER A 41 3.08 -7.80 -0.82
CA SER A 41 4.14 -7.00 -1.43
C SER A 41 3.77 -5.51 -1.51
N LEU A 42 2.51 -5.22 -1.84
CA LEU A 42 2.01 -3.84 -1.86
C LEU A 42 1.98 -3.23 -0.46
N CYS A 43 1.62 -4.00 0.55
CA CYS A 43 1.65 -3.55 1.94
C CYS A 43 3.09 -3.18 2.36
N ALA A 44 4.05 -4.04 2.06
CA ALA A 44 5.45 -3.78 2.38
C ALA A 44 5.97 -2.52 1.65
N PHE A 45 5.61 -2.38 0.38
CA PHE A 45 5.95 -1.20 -0.42
C PHE A 45 5.31 0.06 0.18
N GLY A 46 4.03 0.00 0.52
CA GLY A 46 3.29 1.11 1.10
C GLY A 46 3.89 1.58 2.42
N VAL A 47 4.33 0.66 3.28
CA VAL A 47 5.00 1.00 4.54
C VAL A 47 6.30 1.75 4.28
N ARG A 48 7.08 1.31 3.30
CA ARG A 48 8.34 1.99 2.94
C ARG A 48 8.08 3.40 2.44
N ILE A 49 7.03 3.61 1.66
CA ILE A 49 6.62 4.94 1.20
C ILE A 49 6.18 5.80 2.39
N TYR A 50 5.34 5.26 3.26
CA TYR A 50 4.83 5.96 4.44
C TYR A 50 5.96 6.44 5.35
N LEU A 51 6.96 5.59 5.59
CA LEU A 51 8.09 5.92 6.44
C LEU A 51 9.09 6.89 5.78
N LYS A 52 9.14 6.90 4.45
CA LYS A 52 10.09 7.74 3.71
C LYS A 52 9.63 9.19 3.58
N ALA A 53 8.33 9.41 3.47
CA ALA A 53 7.76 10.74 3.23
C ALA A 53 7.03 11.24 4.49
N GLU A 54 7.55 12.29 5.10
CA GLU A 54 7.10 12.81 6.40
C GLU A 54 5.60 13.12 6.48
N LYS A 55 5.02 13.60 5.38
CA LYS A 55 3.60 14.01 5.36
C LYS A 55 2.70 13.04 4.59
N MET A 56 3.23 11.88 4.20
CA MET A 56 2.44 10.91 3.44
C MET A 56 1.35 10.29 4.32
N THR A 57 0.18 10.05 3.72
CA THR A 57 -0.93 9.38 4.39
C THR A 57 -1.18 8.02 3.75
N THR A 58 -1.80 7.10 4.50
CA THR A 58 -2.07 5.75 4.00
C THR A 58 -3.09 5.75 2.88
N ASP A 59 -4.09 6.63 2.95
CA ASP A 59 -5.10 6.76 1.89
C ASP A 59 -4.50 7.29 0.60
N ALA A 60 -3.58 8.25 0.65
CA ALA A 60 -2.89 8.75 -0.53
C ALA A 60 -2.12 7.62 -1.23
N ILE A 61 -1.45 6.76 -0.47
CA ILE A 61 -0.75 5.59 -1.01
C ILE A 61 -1.73 4.66 -1.73
N ALA A 62 -2.85 4.34 -1.09
CA ALA A 62 -3.85 3.43 -1.66
C ALA A 62 -4.48 3.99 -2.94
N TYR A 63 -4.87 5.25 -2.94
CA TYR A 63 -5.44 5.90 -4.12
C TYR A 63 -4.43 5.99 -5.26
N CYS A 64 -3.17 6.24 -4.96
CA CYS A 64 -2.12 6.28 -5.97
C CYS A 64 -1.94 4.90 -6.63
N ILE A 65 -1.95 3.83 -5.85
CA ILE A 65 -1.85 2.47 -6.38
C ILE A 65 -3.04 2.16 -7.30
N ASN A 66 -4.26 2.50 -6.87
CA ASN A 66 -5.45 2.33 -7.71
C ASN A 66 -5.32 3.08 -9.04
N ASP A 67 -4.87 4.32 -9.01
CA ASP A 67 -4.69 5.13 -10.20
C ASP A 67 -3.68 4.51 -11.16
N LEU A 68 -2.55 4.06 -10.63
CA LEU A 68 -1.50 3.43 -11.44
C LEU A 68 -2.00 2.17 -12.14
N VAL A 69 -2.80 1.36 -11.46
CA VAL A 69 -3.35 0.13 -12.05
C VAL A 69 -4.51 0.42 -12.99
N ASN A 70 -5.50 1.19 -12.54
CA ASN A 70 -6.75 1.36 -13.26
C ASN A 70 -6.68 2.40 -14.39
N GLU A 71 -5.93 3.49 -14.17
CA GLU A 71 -5.84 4.58 -15.14
C GLU A 71 -4.59 4.49 -16.02
N GLU A 72 -3.44 4.10 -15.45
CA GLU A 72 -2.19 4.02 -16.21
C GLU A 72 -1.89 2.61 -16.73
N GLY A 73 -2.67 1.61 -16.32
CA GLY A 73 -2.50 0.23 -16.79
C GLY A 73 -1.24 -0.47 -16.29
N LYS A 74 -0.65 -0.01 -15.19
CA LYS A 74 0.53 -0.65 -14.63
C LYS A 74 0.17 -1.95 -13.90
N THR A 75 1.09 -2.90 -13.93
CA THR A 75 0.98 -4.12 -13.12
C THR A 75 1.50 -3.86 -11.70
N VAL A 76 1.13 -4.73 -10.76
CA VAL A 76 1.66 -4.67 -9.40
C VAL A 76 3.19 -4.76 -9.43
N GLU A 77 3.75 -5.66 -10.25
CA GLU A 77 5.20 -5.81 -10.39
C GLU A 77 5.88 -4.49 -10.82
N GLU A 78 5.29 -3.79 -11.77
CA GLU A 78 5.81 -2.49 -12.21
C GLU A 78 5.79 -1.45 -11.10
N ILE A 79 4.71 -1.42 -10.30
CA ILE A 79 4.60 -0.51 -9.16
C ILE A 79 5.68 -0.80 -8.13
N LEU A 80 5.93 -2.08 -7.83
CA LEU A 80 6.95 -2.49 -6.85
C LEU A 80 8.37 -2.11 -7.28
N LYS A 81 8.58 -1.95 -8.59
CA LYS A 81 9.88 -1.55 -9.16
C LYS A 81 10.05 -0.04 -9.32
N MET A 82 9.01 0.74 -9.08
CA MET A 82 9.09 2.19 -9.19
C MET A 82 10.08 2.77 -8.18
N ASP A 83 10.77 3.84 -8.58
CA ASP A 83 11.50 4.65 -7.63
C ASP A 83 10.53 5.22 -6.59
N LYS A 84 10.92 5.16 -5.32
CA LYS A 84 10.05 5.59 -4.23
C LYS A 84 9.70 7.06 -4.29
N TRP A 85 10.64 7.92 -4.70
CA TRP A 85 10.36 9.34 -4.84
C TRP A 85 9.43 9.66 -6.00
N ASP A 86 9.49 8.88 -7.09
CA ASP A 86 8.55 9.00 -8.20
C ASP A 86 7.13 8.64 -7.74
N PHE A 87 7.01 7.56 -6.95
CA PHE A 87 5.73 7.17 -6.36
C PHE A 87 5.21 8.26 -5.40
N ILE A 88 6.07 8.77 -4.52
CA ILE A 88 5.71 9.83 -3.56
C ILE A 88 5.20 11.07 -4.27
N ASN A 89 5.87 11.48 -5.35
CA ASN A 89 5.43 12.63 -6.14
C ASN A 89 4.03 12.43 -6.73
N LYS A 90 3.73 11.24 -7.23
CA LYS A 90 2.40 10.90 -7.73
C LYS A 90 1.37 10.87 -6.60
N ALA A 91 1.69 10.22 -5.48
CA ALA A 91 0.80 10.10 -4.34
C ALA A 91 0.48 11.44 -3.70
N SER A 92 1.35 12.42 -3.83
CA SER A 92 1.13 13.79 -3.32
C SER A 92 -0.11 14.46 -3.90
N ASN A 93 -0.61 13.98 -5.04
CA ASN A 93 -1.84 14.49 -5.64
C ASN A 93 -3.09 14.19 -4.78
N TRP A 94 -2.99 13.26 -3.84
CA TRP A 94 -4.08 12.87 -2.94
C TRP A 94 -3.89 13.37 -1.49
N LEU A 95 -2.90 14.17 -1.26
CA LEU A 95 -2.65 14.74 0.08
C LEU A 95 -3.53 15.98 0.34
#